data_477786f10b31a087ee735671c2bb8865
#
_entry.id   477786f10b31a087ee735671c2bb8865
#
_cell.length_a   1.000
_cell.length_b   1.000
_cell.length_c   1.000
_cell.angle_alpha   90.00
_cell.angle_beta   90.00
_cell.angle_gamma   90.00
#
_symmetry.space_group_name_H-M   'P 1'
#
loop_
_entity.id
_entity.type
_entity.pdbx_description
1 polymer ?
#
loop_
_entity_poly.entity_id
_entity_poly.type
_entity_poly.pdbx_seq_one_letter_code
_entity_poly.pdbx_strand_id
1 'polypeptide(L)'
;MKIGIPKEIKNNESRVALTPGGAKTLIQNGHEVYVETHAGENSGFSNEQYIKSGAKILVTPEEVFAIADMIMKVKEPIKSEYKLIRRNQLVFTYFHFASEKELMLAMMESGAVCLAYETVEKADHTLPLLIPMSEVAGRMSIQEGARCLEKPKGGKGILLGGVPGVKPAHVLVLGGGIVGTQAALMAAGIGAHVTIADISLPRLRYLSEIMPANVDTLMSTTSNIEDLLPQTDLVIGAVLIPGAKAPHLITRDMLKLMQPGSVLVDVAIDQGGCFETSHPTTHADPVYTVDGILHYCVANIPGAVPFTSTLALTNATLPYAVILANMGWEQACIKHEDLKKGLNIVNGKVVCKAVADTFGL
;
A
#
# COMPACT_ATOMS: atom_id res chain seq x y z
N MET A 1 15.71 5.25 23.74
CA MET A 1 14.25 5.07 23.53
C MET A 1 13.91 3.60 23.56
N LYS A 2 12.74 3.24 24.13
CA LYS A 2 12.19 1.88 24.08
C LYS A 2 11.18 1.79 22.93
N ILE A 3 11.39 0.84 22.03
CA ILE A 3 10.61 0.70 20.81
C ILE A 3 9.83 -0.61 20.88
N GLY A 4 8.52 -0.54 20.74
CA GLY A 4 7.60 -1.67 20.81
C GLY A 4 7.07 -2.05 19.43
N ILE A 5 7.11 -3.35 19.13
CA ILE A 5 6.61 -3.95 17.90
C ILE A 5 5.51 -4.96 18.28
N PRO A 6 4.26 -4.53 18.39
CA PRO A 6 3.16 -5.46 18.61
C PRO A 6 2.90 -6.30 17.36
N LYS A 7 2.28 -7.45 17.56
CA LYS A 7 1.77 -8.28 16.48
C LYS A 7 0.59 -7.60 15.78
N GLU A 8 0.55 -7.67 14.47
CA GLU A 8 -0.62 -7.20 13.72
C GLU A 8 -1.79 -8.16 13.92
N ILE A 9 -2.94 -7.61 14.28
CA ILE A 9 -4.15 -8.37 14.60
C ILE A 9 -5.34 -8.02 13.70
N LYS A 10 -5.15 -7.10 12.73
CA LYS A 10 -6.14 -6.82 11.70
C LYS A 10 -6.28 -8.03 10.79
N ASN A 11 -7.49 -8.33 10.38
CA ASN A 11 -7.77 -9.49 9.51
C ASN A 11 -6.95 -9.42 8.21
N ASN A 12 -6.36 -10.54 7.81
CA ASN A 12 -5.47 -10.67 6.65
C ASN A 12 -4.22 -9.77 6.67
N GLU A 13 -3.76 -9.35 7.88
CA GLU A 13 -2.50 -8.64 8.04
C GLU A 13 -1.46 -9.56 8.69
N SER A 14 -0.43 -9.88 7.92
CA SER A 14 0.64 -10.79 8.31
C SER A 14 2.02 -10.13 8.28
N ARG A 15 2.09 -8.84 7.91
CA ARG A 15 3.33 -8.07 7.92
C ARG A 15 3.74 -7.73 9.34
N VAL A 16 5.00 -7.34 9.53
CA VAL A 16 5.52 -6.81 10.79
C VAL A 16 6.25 -5.48 10.53
N ALA A 17 6.16 -4.54 11.46
CA ALA A 17 6.69 -3.19 11.27
C ALA A 17 8.22 -3.09 11.31
N LEU A 18 8.91 -4.11 11.80
CA LEU A 18 10.36 -4.13 11.94
C LEU A 18 10.92 -5.52 11.70
N THR A 19 11.96 -5.64 10.90
CA THR A 19 12.71 -6.90 10.71
C THR A 19 13.72 -7.12 11.83
N PRO A 20 14.26 -8.36 12.03
CA PRO A 20 15.39 -8.60 12.92
C PRO A 20 16.60 -7.73 12.62
N GLY A 21 16.88 -7.49 11.32
CA GLY A 21 17.97 -6.58 10.90
C GLY A 21 17.71 -5.14 11.33
N GLY A 22 16.48 -4.67 11.20
CA GLY A 22 16.07 -3.35 11.68
C GLY A 22 16.18 -3.21 13.20
N ALA A 23 15.77 -4.25 13.94
CA ALA A 23 15.94 -4.30 15.39
C ALA A 23 17.42 -4.18 15.80
N LYS A 24 18.30 -4.93 15.13
CA LYS A 24 19.74 -4.81 15.35
C LYS A 24 20.26 -3.39 15.12
N THR A 25 19.81 -2.74 14.05
CA THR A 25 20.21 -1.34 13.74
C THR A 25 19.78 -0.39 14.85
N LEU A 26 18.54 -0.46 15.34
CA LEU A 26 18.07 0.38 16.43
C LEU A 26 18.85 0.13 17.74
N ILE A 27 19.13 -1.14 18.05
CA ILE A 27 19.92 -1.52 19.25
C ILE A 27 21.35 -1.00 19.13
N GLN A 28 21.98 -1.07 17.98
CA GLN A 28 23.32 -0.50 17.73
C GLN A 28 23.36 1.04 17.88
N ASN A 29 22.21 1.71 17.69
CA ASN A 29 22.04 3.13 17.98
C ASN A 29 21.71 3.43 19.45
N GLY A 30 21.80 2.45 20.36
CA GLY A 30 21.61 2.62 21.80
C GLY A 30 20.16 2.54 22.28
N HIS A 31 19.25 1.97 21.48
CA HIS A 31 17.84 1.81 21.83
C HIS A 31 17.52 0.39 22.30
N GLU A 32 16.40 0.22 22.97
CA GLU A 32 15.87 -1.09 23.34
C GLU A 32 14.69 -1.43 22.44
N VAL A 33 14.66 -2.65 21.90
CA VAL A 33 13.59 -3.13 21.03
C VAL A 33 12.86 -4.28 21.72
N TYR A 34 11.54 -4.15 21.80
CA TYR A 34 10.63 -5.11 22.40
C TYR A 34 9.64 -5.58 21.33
N VAL A 35 9.59 -6.88 21.08
CA VAL A 35 8.75 -7.48 20.04
C VAL A 35 7.76 -8.42 20.69
N GLU A 36 6.48 -8.30 20.34
CA GLU A 36 5.48 -9.26 20.76
C GLU A 36 5.78 -10.66 20.17
N THR A 37 5.58 -11.68 20.96
CA THR A 37 5.79 -13.07 20.53
C THR A 37 5.01 -13.35 19.23
N HIS A 38 5.65 -14.05 18.30
CA HIS A 38 5.08 -14.42 16.99
C HIS A 38 4.72 -13.23 16.07
N ALA A 39 5.15 -12.00 16.37
CA ALA A 39 4.81 -10.82 15.54
C ALA A 39 5.35 -10.93 14.11
N GLY A 40 6.52 -11.54 13.92
CA GLY A 40 7.16 -11.68 12.61
C GLY A 40 6.94 -13.00 11.89
N GLU A 41 6.33 -14.01 12.54
CA GLU A 41 6.29 -15.38 12.01
C GLU A 41 5.63 -15.49 10.63
N ASN A 42 4.49 -14.85 10.45
CA ASN A 42 3.77 -14.89 9.17
C ASN A 42 4.52 -14.12 8.05
N SER A 43 5.52 -13.32 8.42
CA SER A 43 6.46 -12.66 7.50
C SER A 43 7.82 -13.38 7.42
N GLY A 44 7.94 -14.60 7.96
CA GLY A 44 9.15 -15.42 7.91
C GLY A 44 10.23 -15.04 8.92
N PHE A 45 9.91 -14.28 9.97
CA PHE A 45 10.85 -13.86 11.02
C PHE A 45 10.45 -14.46 12.37
N SER A 46 11.26 -15.42 12.87
CA SER A 46 11.00 -16.07 14.14
C SER A 46 11.44 -15.25 15.35
N ASN A 47 10.90 -15.60 16.53
CA ASN A 47 11.33 -15.00 17.80
C ASN A 47 12.85 -15.13 18.02
N GLU A 48 13.44 -16.27 17.66
CA GLU A 48 14.88 -16.54 17.81
C GLU A 48 15.72 -15.58 16.97
N GLN A 49 15.26 -15.20 15.78
CA GLN A 49 15.94 -14.22 14.93
C GLN A 49 15.96 -12.82 15.57
N TYR A 50 14.85 -12.42 16.20
CA TYR A 50 14.79 -11.17 16.96
C TYR A 50 15.68 -11.20 18.20
N ILE A 51 15.66 -12.30 18.98
CA ILE A 51 16.54 -12.49 20.15
C ILE A 51 18.02 -12.44 19.73
N LYS A 52 18.37 -13.12 18.63
CA LYS A 52 19.74 -13.08 18.08
C LYS A 52 20.17 -11.67 17.66
N SER A 53 19.21 -10.83 17.26
CA SER A 53 19.46 -9.43 16.94
C SER A 53 19.55 -8.52 18.16
N GLY A 54 19.31 -9.05 19.37
CA GLY A 54 19.37 -8.33 20.64
C GLY A 54 18.01 -7.78 21.11
N ALA A 55 16.93 -8.04 20.40
CA ALA A 55 15.59 -7.64 20.81
C ALA A 55 15.06 -8.55 21.95
N LYS A 56 14.16 -8.02 22.74
CA LYS A 56 13.48 -8.72 23.83
C LYS A 56 12.09 -9.13 23.38
N ILE A 57 11.72 -10.39 23.60
CA ILE A 57 10.37 -10.88 23.30
C ILE A 57 9.48 -10.69 24.53
N LEU A 58 8.29 -10.13 24.30
CA LEU A 58 7.22 -10.01 25.29
C LEU A 58 6.04 -10.88 24.87
N VAL A 59 5.25 -11.33 25.85
CA VAL A 59 4.21 -12.34 25.59
C VAL A 59 2.91 -11.71 25.11
N THR A 60 2.58 -10.52 25.60
CA THR A 60 1.29 -9.88 25.36
C THR A 60 1.45 -8.47 24.76
N PRO A 61 0.46 -7.99 23.99
CA PRO A 61 0.46 -6.63 23.50
C PRO A 61 0.45 -5.60 24.62
N GLU A 62 -0.24 -5.87 25.75
CA GLU A 62 -0.27 -4.99 26.92
C GLU A 62 1.13 -4.70 27.45
N GLU A 63 1.99 -5.73 27.53
CA GLU A 63 3.39 -5.56 27.94
C GLU A 63 4.17 -4.68 26.96
N VAL A 64 3.96 -4.89 25.65
CA VAL A 64 4.63 -4.11 24.59
C VAL A 64 4.22 -2.65 24.65
N PHE A 65 2.90 -2.38 24.68
CA PHE A 65 2.40 -1.00 24.76
C PHE A 65 2.78 -0.31 26.08
N ALA A 66 2.79 -1.03 27.21
CA ALA A 66 3.13 -0.46 28.51
C ALA A 66 4.60 -0.02 28.61
N ILE A 67 5.54 -0.75 27.98
CA ILE A 67 6.97 -0.46 28.11
C ILE A 67 7.50 0.53 27.08
N ALA A 68 6.89 0.59 25.88
CA ALA A 68 7.43 1.31 24.74
C ALA A 68 7.19 2.83 24.84
N ASP A 69 8.19 3.61 24.44
CA ASP A 69 8.09 5.04 24.20
C ASP A 69 7.54 5.30 22.77
N MET A 70 7.94 4.45 21.81
CA MET A 70 7.48 4.44 20.43
C MET A 70 6.92 3.07 20.06
N ILE A 71 5.70 3.05 19.57
CA ILE A 71 5.07 1.88 18.94
C ILE A 71 5.22 1.99 17.44
N MET A 72 5.73 0.94 16.81
CA MET A 72 5.74 0.80 15.36
C MET A 72 4.78 -0.32 14.94
N LYS A 73 3.87 -0.01 14.04
CA LYS A 73 2.92 -0.95 13.44
C LYS A 73 2.95 -0.82 11.91
N VAL A 74 2.31 -1.76 11.24
CA VAL A 74 2.03 -1.65 9.81
C VAL A 74 0.66 -0.99 9.59
N LYS A 75 -0.37 -1.51 10.27
CA LYS A 75 -1.73 -1.01 10.17
C LYS A 75 -2.11 -0.18 11.40
N GLU A 76 -3.16 0.61 11.20
CA GLU A 76 -3.78 1.39 12.25
C GLU A 76 -4.15 0.54 13.46
N PRO A 77 -4.09 1.09 14.67
CA PRO A 77 -4.64 0.44 15.85
C PRO A 77 -6.13 0.14 15.68
N ILE A 78 -6.59 -1.00 16.19
CA ILE A 78 -8.00 -1.37 16.22
C ILE A 78 -8.59 -1.23 17.63
N LYS A 79 -9.90 -1.35 17.78
CA LYS A 79 -10.63 -1.09 19.03
C LYS A 79 -10.05 -1.74 20.28
N SER A 80 -9.51 -2.97 20.17
CA SER A 80 -8.88 -3.67 21.28
C SER A 80 -7.57 -3.04 21.72
N GLU A 81 -6.89 -2.31 20.85
CA GLU A 81 -5.59 -1.66 21.12
C GLU A 81 -5.74 -0.22 21.62
N TYR A 82 -6.89 0.44 21.40
CA TYR A 82 -7.04 1.89 21.73
C TYR A 82 -6.69 2.21 23.19
N LYS A 83 -7.12 1.36 24.12
CA LYS A 83 -6.88 1.55 25.56
C LYS A 83 -5.45 1.24 26.01
N LEU A 84 -4.67 0.58 25.15
CA LEU A 84 -3.26 0.27 25.43
C LEU A 84 -2.35 1.45 25.10
N ILE A 85 -2.79 2.35 24.22
CA ILE A 85 -2.03 3.50 23.76
C ILE A 85 -2.07 4.59 24.83
N ARG A 86 -0.87 5.10 25.19
CA ARG A 86 -0.70 6.00 26.32
C ARG A 86 -0.47 7.44 25.88
N ARG A 87 -0.76 8.36 26.76
CA ARG A 87 -0.45 9.78 26.56
C ARG A 87 1.05 9.98 26.30
N ASN A 88 1.37 10.84 25.34
CA ASN A 88 2.72 11.15 24.86
C ASN A 88 3.47 9.97 24.23
N GLN A 89 2.85 8.80 24.07
CA GLN A 89 3.44 7.68 23.35
C GLN A 89 3.45 8.00 21.86
N LEU A 90 4.59 7.85 21.20
CA LEU A 90 4.69 7.97 19.75
C LEU A 90 4.14 6.71 19.09
N VAL A 91 3.20 6.86 18.18
CA VAL A 91 2.69 5.75 17.33
C VAL A 91 3.04 6.08 15.89
N PHE A 92 3.88 5.24 15.29
CA PHE A 92 4.41 5.39 13.94
C PHE A 92 3.92 4.23 13.07
N THR A 93 2.93 4.48 12.20
CA THR A 93 2.20 3.46 11.43
C THR A 93 1.41 4.10 10.29
N TYR A 94 0.77 3.29 9.42
CA TYR A 94 -0.35 3.77 8.61
C TYR A 94 -1.58 3.96 9.49
N PHE A 95 -2.25 5.11 9.40
CA PHE A 95 -3.46 5.40 10.17
C PHE A 95 -4.70 5.48 9.31
N HIS A 96 -4.61 6.06 8.12
CA HIS A 96 -5.76 6.32 7.24
C HIS A 96 -6.92 7.05 7.93
N PHE A 97 -6.62 8.02 8.80
CA PHE A 97 -7.60 8.74 9.62
C PHE A 97 -8.80 9.30 8.84
N ALA A 98 -8.60 9.74 7.60
CA ALA A 98 -9.65 10.32 6.79
C ALA A 98 -10.84 9.37 6.55
N SER A 99 -10.63 8.05 6.63
CA SER A 99 -11.67 7.03 6.47
C SER A 99 -12.22 6.48 7.80
N GLU A 100 -11.56 6.80 8.96
CA GLU A 100 -11.80 6.11 10.24
C GLU A 100 -12.02 7.10 11.40
N LYS A 101 -13.20 7.73 11.45
CA LYS A 101 -13.54 8.72 12.48
C LYS A 101 -13.39 8.19 13.92
N GLU A 102 -13.78 6.95 14.16
CA GLU A 102 -13.71 6.35 15.50
C GLU A 102 -12.25 6.21 15.97
N LEU A 103 -11.37 5.76 15.09
CA LEU A 103 -9.93 5.70 15.36
C LEU A 103 -9.36 7.10 15.66
N MET A 104 -9.71 8.11 14.85
CA MET A 104 -9.26 9.47 15.08
C MET A 104 -9.64 9.96 16.48
N LEU A 105 -10.92 9.80 16.88
CA LEU A 105 -11.39 10.20 18.20
C LEU A 105 -10.69 9.45 19.34
N ALA A 106 -10.48 8.14 19.19
CA ALA A 106 -9.76 7.33 20.16
C ALA A 106 -8.30 7.79 20.34
N MET A 107 -7.62 8.12 19.24
CA MET A 107 -6.24 8.64 19.30
C MET A 107 -6.17 10.05 19.91
N MET A 108 -7.16 10.89 19.66
CA MET A 108 -7.28 12.19 20.35
C MET A 108 -7.47 12.00 21.87
N GLU A 109 -8.34 11.09 22.28
CA GLU A 109 -8.62 10.79 23.69
C GLU A 109 -7.39 10.23 24.41
N SER A 110 -6.62 9.34 23.74
CA SER A 110 -5.39 8.76 24.30
C SER A 110 -4.32 9.81 24.62
N GLY A 111 -4.32 10.94 23.90
CA GLY A 111 -3.28 11.97 23.98
C GLY A 111 -1.93 11.52 23.44
N ALA A 112 -1.89 10.49 22.61
CA ALA A 112 -0.70 10.01 21.93
C ALA A 112 -0.22 10.98 20.84
N VAL A 113 0.99 10.75 20.35
CA VAL A 113 1.54 11.41 19.15
C VAL A 113 1.43 10.45 17.99
N CYS A 114 0.58 10.76 17.02
CA CYS A 114 0.34 9.93 15.86
C CYS A 114 1.10 10.49 14.65
N LEU A 115 2.12 9.75 14.22
CA LEU A 115 2.91 10.05 13.04
C LEU A 115 2.59 9.02 11.96
N ALA A 116 1.87 9.47 10.93
CA ALA A 116 1.32 8.60 9.89
C ALA A 116 2.32 8.41 8.75
N TYR A 117 2.55 7.15 8.35
CA TYR A 117 3.42 6.83 7.21
C TYR A 117 2.96 7.50 5.92
N GLU A 118 1.66 7.48 5.66
CA GLU A 118 1.05 7.98 4.43
C GLU A 118 1.07 9.50 4.28
N THR A 119 1.39 10.24 5.34
CA THR A 119 1.49 11.71 5.28
C THR A 119 2.91 12.23 5.44
N VAL A 120 3.91 11.37 5.61
CA VAL A 120 5.32 11.75 5.46
C VAL A 120 5.57 12.12 4.01
N GLU A 121 5.84 13.41 3.75
CA GLU A 121 5.92 13.95 2.39
C GLU A 121 7.18 14.80 2.22
N LYS A 122 7.97 14.48 1.20
CA LYS A 122 9.17 15.24 0.82
C LYS A 122 8.82 16.56 0.12
N ALA A 123 9.84 17.40 -0.08
CA ALA A 123 9.68 18.70 -0.74
C ALA A 123 9.20 18.59 -2.21
N ASP A 124 9.48 17.48 -2.86
CA ASP A 124 9.04 17.16 -4.23
C ASP A 124 7.64 16.49 -4.26
N HIS A 125 6.92 16.52 -3.15
CA HIS A 125 5.60 15.89 -2.95
C HIS A 125 5.60 14.36 -3.05
N THR A 126 6.74 13.70 -3.03
CA THR A 126 6.78 12.24 -2.93
C THR A 126 6.43 11.77 -1.52
N LEU A 127 5.76 10.62 -1.43
CA LEU A 127 5.35 9.97 -0.18
C LEU A 127 6.23 8.73 0.06
N PRO A 128 7.45 8.90 0.61
CA PRO A 128 8.48 7.86 0.63
C PRO A 128 8.08 6.59 1.37
N LEU A 129 7.18 6.69 2.33
CA LEU A 129 6.73 5.53 3.11
C LEU A 129 5.52 4.83 2.49
N LEU A 130 4.83 5.47 1.53
CA LEU A 130 3.75 4.86 0.75
C LEU A 130 4.28 4.15 -0.51
N ILE A 131 5.38 4.65 -1.08
CA ILE A 131 6.01 4.11 -2.30
C ILE A 131 6.20 2.59 -2.26
N PRO A 132 6.79 1.97 -1.22
CA PRO A 132 7.06 0.53 -1.24
C PRO A 132 5.80 -0.32 -1.40
N MET A 133 4.71 0.09 -0.77
CA MET A 133 3.44 -0.64 -0.88
C MET A 133 2.79 -0.43 -2.26
N SER A 134 2.94 0.74 -2.85
CA SER A 134 2.52 1.01 -4.22
C SER A 134 3.31 0.17 -5.23
N GLU A 135 4.61 -0.02 -5.02
CA GLU A 135 5.45 -0.89 -5.86
C GLU A 135 5.02 -2.35 -5.76
N VAL A 136 4.81 -2.86 -4.55
CA VAL A 136 4.32 -4.22 -4.35
C VAL A 136 2.93 -4.40 -4.97
N ALA A 137 2.00 -3.46 -4.75
CA ALA A 137 0.65 -3.54 -5.31
C ALA A 137 0.65 -3.56 -6.84
N GLY A 138 1.46 -2.70 -7.48
CA GLY A 138 1.60 -2.67 -8.94
C GLY A 138 2.13 -4.00 -9.52
N ARG A 139 3.12 -4.60 -8.88
CA ARG A 139 3.66 -5.91 -9.28
C ARG A 139 2.65 -7.04 -9.07
N MET A 140 1.99 -7.05 -7.91
CA MET A 140 0.96 -8.04 -7.58
C MET A 140 -0.24 -7.96 -8.51
N SER A 141 -0.62 -6.77 -8.98
CA SER A 141 -1.77 -6.61 -9.89
C SER A 141 -1.60 -7.43 -11.19
N ILE A 142 -0.37 -7.56 -11.67
CA ILE A 142 -0.08 -8.37 -12.86
C ILE A 142 -0.06 -9.87 -12.52
N GLN A 143 0.48 -10.25 -11.37
CA GLN A 143 0.47 -11.65 -10.93
C GLN A 143 -0.96 -12.17 -10.77
N GLU A 144 -1.82 -11.44 -10.08
CA GLU A 144 -3.22 -11.82 -9.88
C GLU A 144 -4.05 -11.67 -11.18
N GLY A 145 -3.80 -10.62 -11.97
CA GLY A 145 -4.44 -10.43 -13.27
C GLY A 145 -4.15 -11.59 -14.24
N ALA A 146 -2.88 -12.02 -14.32
CA ALA A 146 -2.49 -13.18 -15.11
C ALA A 146 -3.19 -14.47 -14.65
N ARG A 147 -3.25 -14.68 -13.33
CA ARG A 147 -3.97 -15.82 -12.75
C ARG A 147 -5.47 -15.78 -13.04
N CYS A 148 -6.09 -14.60 -12.97
CA CYS A 148 -7.52 -14.44 -13.26
C CYS A 148 -7.85 -14.68 -14.74
N LEU A 149 -6.90 -14.47 -15.67
CA LEU A 149 -7.08 -14.80 -17.09
C LEU A 149 -7.14 -16.31 -17.39
N GLU A 150 -6.71 -17.16 -16.44
CA GLU A 150 -6.77 -18.61 -16.59
C GLU A 150 -8.23 -19.10 -16.62
N LYS A 151 -8.51 -20.11 -17.46
CA LYS A 151 -9.87 -20.68 -17.61
C LYS A 151 -10.46 -21.22 -16.29
N PRO A 152 -9.68 -21.92 -15.43
CA PRO A 152 -10.17 -22.39 -14.13
C PRO A 152 -10.58 -21.27 -13.15
N LYS A 153 -10.16 -20.02 -13.41
CA LYS A 153 -10.52 -18.85 -12.61
C LYS A 153 -11.68 -18.03 -13.19
N GLY A 154 -12.25 -18.47 -14.30
CA GLY A 154 -13.32 -17.78 -15.01
C GLY A 154 -12.84 -16.91 -16.17
N GLY A 155 -11.53 -16.73 -16.32
CA GLY A 155 -10.95 -15.96 -17.42
C GLY A 155 -11.11 -16.60 -18.79
N LYS A 156 -10.73 -15.88 -19.83
CA LYS A 156 -10.87 -16.34 -21.21
C LYS A 156 -9.80 -17.35 -21.65
N GLY A 157 -8.86 -17.73 -20.78
CA GLY A 157 -7.84 -18.75 -21.05
C GLY A 157 -6.65 -18.23 -21.85
N ILE A 158 -6.18 -17.02 -21.57
CA ILE A 158 -5.05 -16.38 -22.24
C ILE A 158 -3.81 -16.44 -21.35
N LEU A 159 -2.68 -16.80 -21.96
CA LEU A 159 -1.35 -16.67 -21.37
C LEU A 159 -0.79 -15.27 -21.68
N LEU A 160 -0.39 -14.54 -20.63
CA LEU A 160 -0.04 -13.12 -20.74
C LEU A 160 1.08 -12.87 -21.77
N GLY A 161 2.15 -13.67 -21.76
CA GLY A 161 3.30 -13.54 -22.68
C GLY A 161 3.12 -14.21 -24.03
N GLY A 162 2.00 -14.90 -24.30
CA GLY A 162 1.83 -15.72 -25.51
C GLY A 162 2.81 -16.89 -25.57
N VAL A 163 2.95 -17.49 -26.75
CA VAL A 163 3.96 -18.51 -27.08
C VAL A 163 4.35 -18.37 -28.57
N PRO A 164 5.44 -18.98 -29.03
CA PRO A 164 5.77 -18.94 -30.47
C PRO A 164 4.59 -19.31 -31.36
N GLY A 165 4.22 -18.41 -32.27
CA GLY A 165 3.05 -18.54 -33.15
C GLY A 165 1.72 -18.03 -32.58
N VAL A 166 1.67 -17.65 -31.30
CA VAL A 166 0.49 -17.06 -30.65
C VAL A 166 0.86 -15.71 -30.04
N LYS A 167 0.09 -14.67 -30.37
CA LYS A 167 0.33 -13.31 -29.86
C LYS A 167 0.21 -13.24 -28.33
N PRO A 168 1.01 -12.38 -27.66
CA PRO A 168 0.81 -12.08 -26.26
C PRO A 168 -0.50 -11.34 -26.00
N ALA A 169 -0.93 -11.34 -24.75
CA ALA A 169 -2.07 -10.56 -24.28
C ALA A 169 -1.79 -9.05 -24.37
N HIS A 170 -2.85 -8.27 -24.48
CA HIS A 170 -2.81 -6.83 -24.36
C HIS A 170 -3.21 -6.38 -22.95
N VAL A 171 -2.34 -5.64 -22.27
CA VAL A 171 -2.54 -5.08 -20.94
C VAL A 171 -2.67 -3.57 -21.02
N LEU A 172 -3.80 -3.04 -20.56
CA LEU A 172 -4.04 -1.60 -20.43
C LEU A 172 -3.84 -1.17 -18.98
N VAL A 173 -2.91 -0.25 -18.74
CA VAL A 173 -2.64 0.32 -17.43
C VAL A 173 -3.15 1.76 -17.39
N LEU A 174 -4.14 2.04 -16.54
CA LEU A 174 -4.73 3.37 -16.35
C LEU A 174 -4.09 4.06 -15.14
N GLY A 175 -3.29 5.10 -15.40
CA GLY A 175 -2.48 5.82 -14.44
C GLY A 175 -0.99 5.46 -14.50
N GLY A 176 -0.17 6.44 -14.81
CA GLY A 176 1.30 6.32 -14.92
C GLY A 176 2.06 6.59 -13.62
N GLY A 177 1.40 6.54 -12.46
CA GLY A 177 2.02 6.68 -11.14
C GLY A 177 2.95 5.52 -10.78
N ILE A 178 3.27 5.37 -9.50
CA ILE A 178 4.17 4.28 -9.03
C ILE A 178 3.55 2.92 -9.30
N VAL A 179 2.29 2.72 -8.91
CA VAL A 179 1.54 1.47 -9.14
C VAL A 179 1.54 1.09 -10.62
N GLY A 180 1.10 2.01 -11.49
CA GLY A 180 1.00 1.73 -12.93
C GLY A 180 2.35 1.52 -13.60
N THR A 181 3.39 2.26 -13.20
CA THR A 181 4.76 2.04 -13.67
C THR A 181 5.24 0.62 -13.35
N GLN A 182 5.03 0.16 -12.13
CA GLN A 182 5.43 -1.19 -11.71
C GLN A 182 4.58 -2.28 -12.38
N ALA A 183 3.29 -2.04 -12.56
CA ALA A 183 2.42 -2.95 -13.32
C ALA A 183 2.88 -3.06 -14.78
N ALA A 184 3.12 -1.94 -15.46
CA ALA A 184 3.59 -1.93 -16.84
C ALA A 184 4.93 -2.65 -17.01
N LEU A 185 5.90 -2.40 -16.12
CA LEU A 185 7.20 -3.09 -16.14
C LEU A 185 7.06 -4.61 -15.96
N MET A 186 6.21 -5.05 -15.03
CA MET A 186 5.99 -6.48 -14.80
C MET A 186 5.28 -7.15 -15.97
N ALA A 187 4.24 -6.53 -16.51
CA ALA A 187 3.51 -7.06 -17.66
C ALA A 187 4.43 -7.16 -18.90
N ALA A 188 5.21 -6.12 -19.16
CA ALA A 188 6.20 -6.11 -20.24
C ALA A 188 7.29 -7.17 -20.03
N GLY A 189 7.77 -7.36 -18.80
CA GLY A 189 8.77 -8.36 -18.44
C GLY A 189 8.29 -9.80 -18.62
N ILE A 190 6.99 -10.06 -18.50
CA ILE A 190 6.37 -11.35 -18.82
C ILE A 190 6.22 -11.54 -20.36
N GLY A 191 6.32 -10.45 -21.13
CA GLY A 191 6.22 -10.46 -22.58
C GLY A 191 4.87 -10.01 -23.14
N ALA A 192 3.99 -9.43 -22.32
CA ALA A 192 2.73 -8.85 -22.77
C ALA A 192 2.96 -7.62 -23.66
N HIS A 193 2.00 -7.29 -24.51
CA HIS A 193 1.92 -5.99 -25.14
C HIS A 193 1.19 -5.03 -24.19
N VAL A 194 1.81 -3.90 -23.84
CA VAL A 194 1.30 -3.02 -22.78
C VAL A 194 1.01 -1.63 -23.33
N THR A 195 -0.13 -1.05 -22.96
CA THR A 195 -0.38 0.36 -23.11
C THR A 195 -0.55 1.00 -21.73
N ILE A 196 0.30 1.98 -21.39
CA ILE A 196 0.16 2.78 -20.17
C ILE A 196 -0.42 4.15 -20.51
N ALA A 197 -1.55 4.49 -19.88
CA ALA A 197 -2.26 5.72 -20.12
C ALA A 197 -2.21 6.65 -18.90
N ASP A 198 -1.92 7.94 -19.14
CA ASP A 198 -1.92 8.99 -18.13
C ASP A 198 -2.43 10.31 -18.70
N ILE A 199 -2.92 11.21 -17.87
CA ILE A 199 -3.36 12.57 -18.28
C ILE A 199 -2.19 13.56 -18.36
N SER A 200 -1.04 13.24 -17.80
CA SER A 200 0.14 14.09 -17.70
C SER A 200 1.11 13.81 -18.85
N LEU A 201 1.16 14.69 -19.83
CA LEU A 201 2.13 14.55 -20.92
C LEU A 201 3.60 14.55 -20.47
N PRO A 202 4.03 15.34 -19.47
CA PRO A 202 5.37 15.18 -18.88
C PRO A 202 5.63 13.78 -18.32
N ARG A 203 4.63 13.19 -17.67
CA ARG A 203 4.74 11.81 -17.15
C ARG A 203 4.86 10.78 -18.28
N LEU A 204 4.07 10.92 -19.33
CA LEU A 204 4.14 10.05 -20.51
C LEU A 204 5.50 10.14 -21.22
N ARG A 205 6.11 11.35 -21.34
CA ARG A 205 7.47 11.50 -21.86
C ARG A 205 8.49 10.73 -21.04
N TYR A 206 8.46 10.90 -19.72
CA TYR A 206 9.34 10.14 -18.81
C TYR A 206 9.16 8.62 -18.97
N LEU A 207 7.90 8.16 -19.01
CA LEU A 207 7.61 6.74 -19.18
C LEU A 207 8.10 6.20 -20.54
N SER A 208 7.97 6.97 -21.62
CA SER A 208 8.45 6.55 -22.95
C SER A 208 9.98 6.39 -23.00
N GLU A 209 10.72 7.08 -22.11
CA GLU A 209 12.19 6.97 -22.03
C GLU A 209 12.65 5.75 -21.24
N ILE A 210 11.85 5.33 -20.22
CA ILE A 210 12.28 4.28 -19.28
C ILE A 210 11.63 2.92 -19.51
N MET A 211 10.52 2.87 -20.28
CA MET A 211 9.78 1.63 -20.50
C MET A 211 10.43 0.76 -21.59
N PRO A 212 10.27 -0.58 -21.51
CA PRO A 212 10.67 -1.50 -22.58
C PRO A 212 9.92 -1.23 -23.89
N ALA A 213 10.48 -1.71 -25.03
CA ALA A 213 9.93 -1.48 -26.36
C ALA A 213 8.53 -2.06 -26.62
N ASN A 214 8.05 -2.97 -25.77
CA ASN A 214 6.70 -3.53 -25.82
C ASN A 214 5.69 -2.77 -24.93
N VAL A 215 6.02 -1.54 -24.53
CA VAL A 215 5.14 -0.63 -23.80
C VAL A 215 4.91 0.64 -24.58
N ASP A 216 3.65 0.89 -24.95
CA ASP A 216 3.20 2.12 -25.56
C ASP A 216 2.70 3.09 -24.48
N THR A 217 2.90 4.39 -24.70
CA THR A 217 2.35 5.45 -23.84
C THR A 217 1.21 6.17 -24.55
N LEU A 218 0.10 6.45 -23.84
CA LEU A 218 -1.09 7.04 -24.43
C LEU A 218 -1.72 8.09 -23.50
N MET A 219 -2.32 9.15 -24.07
CA MET A 219 -3.15 10.07 -23.31
C MET A 219 -4.42 9.37 -22.82
N SER A 220 -4.69 9.47 -21.51
CA SER A 220 -5.88 8.89 -20.87
C SER A 220 -7.12 9.75 -21.16
N THR A 221 -7.67 9.64 -22.37
CA THR A 221 -8.96 10.19 -22.76
C THR A 221 -10.00 9.07 -22.85
N THR A 222 -11.27 9.40 -22.65
CA THR A 222 -12.37 8.42 -22.78
C THR A 222 -12.33 7.70 -24.13
N SER A 223 -12.16 8.46 -25.24
CA SER A 223 -12.10 7.89 -26.59
C SER A 223 -10.94 6.90 -26.75
N ASN A 224 -9.73 7.28 -26.30
CA ASN A 224 -8.57 6.39 -26.40
C ASN A 224 -8.74 5.10 -25.59
N ILE A 225 -9.40 5.18 -24.41
CA ILE A 225 -9.71 4.00 -23.60
C ILE A 225 -10.73 3.12 -24.34
N GLU A 226 -11.83 3.69 -24.83
CA GLU A 226 -12.85 2.97 -25.59
C GLU A 226 -12.30 2.25 -26.82
N ASP A 227 -11.38 2.89 -27.56
CA ASP A 227 -10.75 2.31 -28.74
C ASP A 227 -9.83 1.12 -28.43
N LEU A 228 -9.26 1.06 -27.21
CA LEU A 228 -8.39 -0.03 -26.76
C LEU A 228 -9.15 -1.21 -26.15
N LEU A 229 -10.28 -0.98 -25.49
CA LEU A 229 -11.00 -2.03 -24.73
C LEU A 229 -11.34 -3.28 -25.55
N PRO A 230 -11.71 -3.22 -26.86
CA PRO A 230 -12.04 -4.42 -27.64
C PRO A 230 -10.90 -5.43 -27.78
N GLN A 231 -9.66 -4.98 -27.71
CA GLN A 231 -8.46 -5.82 -27.81
C GLN A 231 -7.78 -6.08 -26.48
N THR A 232 -8.25 -5.43 -25.38
CA THR A 232 -7.64 -5.53 -24.06
C THR A 232 -8.08 -6.80 -23.34
N ASP A 233 -7.10 -7.53 -22.82
CA ASP A 233 -7.31 -8.75 -22.03
C ASP A 233 -7.31 -8.49 -20.54
N LEU A 234 -6.46 -7.56 -20.09
CA LEU A 234 -6.28 -7.18 -18.71
C LEU A 234 -6.20 -5.66 -18.57
N VAL A 235 -7.02 -5.08 -17.68
CA VAL A 235 -6.92 -3.67 -17.32
C VAL A 235 -6.45 -3.54 -15.87
N ILE A 236 -5.50 -2.64 -15.63
CA ILE A 236 -5.04 -2.27 -14.29
C ILE A 236 -5.49 -0.84 -13.98
N GLY A 237 -6.35 -0.67 -12.99
CA GLY A 237 -6.74 0.63 -12.43
C GLY A 237 -5.72 1.09 -11.40
N ALA A 238 -4.92 2.10 -11.74
CA ALA A 238 -3.78 2.56 -10.95
C ALA A 238 -3.79 4.08 -10.70
N VAL A 239 -4.96 4.71 -10.76
CA VAL A 239 -5.12 6.14 -10.52
C VAL A 239 -5.41 6.38 -9.05
N LEU A 240 -4.55 7.18 -8.42
CA LEU A 240 -4.70 7.64 -7.04
C LEU A 240 -4.67 9.17 -7.05
N ILE A 241 -5.72 9.77 -6.48
CA ILE A 241 -5.77 11.21 -6.23
C ILE A 241 -5.68 11.43 -4.72
N PRO A 242 -4.58 12.00 -4.20
CA PRO A 242 -4.45 12.23 -2.76
C PRO A 242 -5.62 13.04 -2.21
N GLY A 243 -6.29 12.51 -1.18
CA GLY A 243 -7.41 13.18 -0.51
C GLY A 243 -8.74 13.24 -1.28
N ALA A 244 -8.86 12.57 -2.45
CA ALA A 244 -10.08 12.52 -3.25
C ALA A 244 -10.38 11.10 -3.71
N LYS A 245 -11.64 10.85 -4.08
CA LYS A 245 -12.02 9.59 -4.75
C LYS A 245 -11.38 9.54 -6.14
N ALA A 246 -10.96 8.34 -6.56
CA ALA A 246 -10.52 8.11 -7.93
C ALA A 246 -11.69 8.38 -8.91
N PRO A 247 -11.45 8.94 -10.10
CA PRO A 247 -12.47 9.03 -11.13
C PRO A 247 -12.79 7.66 -11.70
N HIS A 248 -14.03 7.40 -12.05
CA HIS A 248 -14.39 6.20 -12.78
C HIS A 248 -13.94 6.32 -14.24
N LEU A 249 -12.85 5.65 -14.58
CA LEU A 249 -12.26 5.68 -15.93
C LEU A 249 -12.89 4.66 -16.87
N ILE A 250 -13.46 3.59 -16.32
CA ILE A 250 -14.27 2.61 -17.07
C ILE A 250 -15.67 2.59 -16.46
N THR A 251 -16.65 2.91 -17.29
CA THR A 251 -18.07 2.83 -16.94
C THR A 251 -18.61 1.42 -17.17
N ARG A 252 -19.80 1.12 -16.62
CA ARG A 252 -20.44 -0.17 -16.87
C ARG A 252 -20.76 -0.39 -18.36
N ASP A 253 -21.13 0.67 -19.08
CA ASP A 253 -21.41 0.55 -20.52
C ASP A 253 -20.15 0.21 -21.32
N MET A 254 -18.98 0.70 -20.93
CA MET A 254 -17.71 0.38 -21.56
C MET A 254 -17.32 -1.10 -21.40
N LEU A 255 -17.81 -1.81 -20.39
CA LEU A 255 -17.58 -3.26 -20.25
C LEU A 255 -18.09 -4.05 -21.47
N LYS A 256 -19.12 -3.55 -22.15
CA LYS A 256 -19.68 -4.17 -23.38
C LYS A 256 -18.71 -4.16 -24.57
N LEU A 257 -17.69 -3.29 -24.53
CA LEU A 257 -16.62 -3.23 -25.52
C LEU A 257 -15.57 -4.32 -25.30
N MET A 258 -15.47 -4.86 -24.08
CA MET A 258 -14.50 -5.88 -23.73
C MET A 258 -14.98 -7.28 -24.08
N GLN A 259 -14.04 -8.19 -24.27
CA GLN A 259 -14.37 -9.59 -24.54
C GLN A 259 -14.72 -10.31 -23.22
N PRO A 260 -15.74 -11.18 -23.19
CA PRO A 260 -16.06 -11.96 -22.00
C PRO A 260 -14.86 -12.76 -21.48
N GLY A 261 -14.65 -12.76 -20.18
CA GLY A 261 -13.50 -13.37 -19.51
C GLY A 261 -12.24 -12.51 -19.50
N SER A 262 -12.28 -11.27 -20.01
CA SER A 262 -11.27 -10.25 -19.72
C SER A 262 -11.31 -9.87 -18.23
N VAL A 263 -10.23 -9.27 -17.72
CA VAL A 263 -10.02 -9.03 -16.30
C VAL A 263 -9.78 -7.55 -16.03
N LEU A 264 -10.42 -7.02 -15.00
CA LEU A 264 -10.16 -5.71 -14.38
C LEU A 264 -9.52 -5.93 -13.01
N VAL A 265 -8.35 -5.34 -12.78
CA VAL A 265 -7.71 -5.29 -11.45
C VAL A 265 -7.72 -3.85 -10.97
N ASP A 266 -8.47 -3.58 -9.90
CA ASP A 266 -8.58 -2.24 -9.34
C ASP A 266 -7.68 -2.08 -8.11
N VAL A 267 -6.50 -1.50 -8.32
CA VAL A 267 -5.52 -1.26 -7.24
C VAL A 267 -5.92 -0.05 -6.40
N ALA A 268 -6.74 0.84 -6.93
CA ALA A 268 -7.22 2.04 -6.24
C ALA A 268 -8.48 1.80 -5.38
N ILE A 269 -8.88 0.54 -5.17
CA ILE A 269 -10.14 0.17 -4.51
C ILE A 269 -10.28 0.75 -3.10
N ASP A 270 -9.17 0.88 -2.35
CA ASP A 270 -9.16 1.49 -1.01
C ASP A 270 -9.60 2.97 -1.02
N GLN A 271 -9.60 3.61 -2.19
CA GLN A 271 -10.04 5.00 -2.40
C GLN A 271 -11.27 5.11 -3.31
N GLY A 272 -12.07 4.06 -3.36
CA GLY A 272 -13.33 4.02 -4.11
C GLY A 272 -13.25 3.38 -5.48
N GLY A 273 -12.04 3.07 -5.97
CA GLY A 273 -11.83 2.37 -7.24
C GLY A 273 -11.84 3.25 -8.48
N CYS A 274 -11.20 2.76 -9.56
CA CYS A 274 -11.12 3.43 -10.86
C CYS A 274 -12.24 3.00 -11.82
N PHE A 275 -13.06 2.01 -11.47
CA PHE A 275 -14.11 1.48 -12.33
C PHE A 275 -15.47 1.64 -11.65
N GLU A 276 -16.49 2.02 -12.42
CA GLU A 276 -17.85 2.21 -11.91
C GLU A 276 -18.42 0.97 -11.22
N THR A 277 -18.00 -0.21 -11.70
CA THR A 277 -18.45 -1.51 -11.20
C THR A 277 -17.57 -2.09 -10.09
N SER A 278 -16.55 -1.35 -9.64
CA SER A 278 -15.66 -1.80 -8.56
C SER A 278 -16.35 -1.76 -7.20
N HIS A 279 -16.16 -2.83 -6.43
CA HIS A 279 -16.42 -2.87 -5.00
C HIS A 279 -15.36 -3.69 -4.27
N PRO A 280 -15.02 -3.36 -3.01
CA PRO A 280 -13.96 -4.04 -2.29
C PRO A 280 -14.23 -5.54 -2.11
N THR A 281 -13.19 -6.34 -2.32
CA THR A 281 -13.14 -7.77 -2.05
C THR A 281 -12.03 -8.11 -1.05
N THR A 282 -11.92 -9.38 -0.68
CA THR A 282 -10.93 -9.87 0.28
C THR A 282 -10.03 -10.93 -0.35
N HIS A 283 -8.89 -11.23 0.30
CA HIS A 283 -8.03 -12.33 -0.16
C HIS A 283 -8.71 -13.71 -0.12
N ALA A 284 -9.74 -13.89 0.72
CA ALA A 284 -10.49 -15.13 0.81
C ALA A 284 -11.47 -15.31 -0.36
N ASP A 285 -12.10 -14.21 -0.82
CA ASP A 285 -13.00 -14.17 -1.96
C ASP A 285 -12.62 -12.97 -2.86
N PRO A 286 -11.58 -13.14 -3.72
CA PRO A 286 -10.92 -12.01 -4.35
C PRO A 286 -11.60 -11.52 -5.63
N VAL A 287 -12.48 -12.32 -6.25
CA VAL A 287 -12.94 -12.09 -7.62
C VAL A 287 -14.46 -12.17 -7.71
N TYR A 288 -15.06 -11.28 -8.48
CA TYR A 288 -16.46 -11.37 -8.90
C TYR A 288 -16.58 -11.04 -10.40
N THR A 289 -17.75 -11.29 -10.97
CA THR A 289 -18.00 -11.08 -12.40
C THR A 289 -19.15 -10.11 -12.59
N VAL A 290 -18.97 -9.09 -13.45
CA VAL A 290 -20.01 -8.17 -13.92
C VAL A 290 -20.03 -8.18 -15.44
N ASP A 291 -21.19 -8.41 -16.03
CA ASP A 291 -21.41 -8.40 -17.48
C ASP A 291 -20.40 -9.27 -18.27
N GLY A 292 -19.94 -10.38 -17.67
CA GLY A 292 -18.98 -11.32 -18.26
C GLY A 292 -17.51 -10.93 -18.05
N ILE A 293 -17.20 -9.82 -17.36
CA ILE A 293 -15.85 -9.33 -17.08
C ILE A 293 -15.50 -9.62 -15.61
N LEU A 294 -14.32 -10.21 -15.38
CA LEU A 294 -13.84 -10.51 -14.03
C LEU A 294 -13.26 -9.26 -13.38
N HIS A 295 -13.59 -9.08 -12.11
CA HIS A 295 -13.07 -7.99 -11.28
C HIS A 295 -12.27 -8.55 -10.12
N TYR A 296 -11.03 -8.13 -9.98
CA TYR A 296 -10.18 -8.35 -8.82
C TYR A 296 -10.00 -7.00 -8.11
N CYS A 297 -10.65 -6.85 -6.95
CA CYS A 297 -10.72 -5.58 -6.21
C CYS A 297 -10.34 -5.77 -4.74
N VAL A 298 -9.29 -6.56 -4.49
CA VAL A 298 -8.87 -6.88 -3.13
C VAL A 298 -8.27 -5.67 -2.45
N ALA A 299 -8.86 -5.28 -1.33
CA ALA A 299 -8.28 -4.30 -0.43
C ALA A 299 -7.00 -4.87 0.20
N ASN A 300 -5.96 -4.01 0.37
CA ASN A 300 -4.67 -4.42 0.93
C ASN A 300 -3.93 -5.51 0.12
N ILE A 301 -3.87 -5.35 -1.19
CA ILE A 301 -3.12 -6.27 -2.09
C ILE A 301 -1.72 -6.63 -1.56
N PRO A 302 -0.90 -5.70 -1.02
CA PRO A 302 0.43 -6.03 -0.48
C PRO A 302 0.43 -7.02 0.69
N GLY A 303 -0.69 -7.17 1.39
CA GLY A 303 -0.86 -8.13 2.49
C GLY A 303 -0.73 -9.60 2.06
N ALA A 304 -0.94 -9.92 0.77
CA ALA A 304 -0.80 -11.27 0.23
C ALA A 304 0.66 -11.78 0.19
N VAL A 305 1.63 -10.88 0.20
CA VAL A 305 3.06 -11.21 0.14
C VAL A 305 3.81 -10.59 1.33
N PRO A 306 3.49 -11.01 2.56
CA PRO A 306 3.92 -10.32 3.78
C PRO A 306 5.45 -10.30 3.94
N PHE A 307 6.18 -11.33 3.51
CA PHE A 307 7.64 -11.35 3.55
C PHE A 307 8.24 -10.21 2.71
N THR A 308 7.86 -10.12 1.43
CA THR A 308 8.34 -9.06 0.52
C THR A 308 7.91 -7.68 1.00
N SER A 309 6.64 -7.55 1.38
CA SER A 309 6.05 -6.28 1.83
C SER A 309 6.69 -5.77 3.13
N THR A 310 6.99 -6.66 4.08
CA THR A 310 7.71 -6.31 5.30
C THR A 310 9.11 -5.78 5.00
N LEU A 311 9.88 -6.47 4.15
CA LEU A 311 11.22 -6.03 3.76
C LEU A 311 11.17 -4.67 3.05
N ALA A 312 10.26 -4.51 2.08
CA ALA A 312 10.12 -3.27 1.32
C ALA A 312 9.72 -2.09 2.23
N LEU A 313 8.73 -2.29 3.10
CA LEU A 313 8.26 -1.25 4.03
C LEU A 313 9.34 -0.89 5.04
N THR A 314 9.97 -1.88 5.69
CA THR A 314 10.97 -1.62 6.73
C THR A 314 12.23 -0.97 6.18
N ASN A 315 12.62 -1.23 4.95
CA ASN A 315 13.71 -0.51 4.28
C ASN A 315 13.43 1.00 4.18
N ALA A 316 12.17 1.39 3.99
CA ALA A 316 11.78 2.80 3.91
C ALA A 316 11.55 3.43 5.29
N THR A 317 10.93 2.70 6.24
CA THR A 317 10.56 3.25 7.55
C THR A 317 11.71 3.28 8.55
N LEU A 318 12.66 2.35 8.46
CA LEU A 318 13.78 2.24 9.41
C LEU A 318 14.63 3.52 9.52
N PRO A 319 15.03 4.21 8.44
CA PRO A 319 15.77 5.47 8.56
C PRO A 319 15.02 6.51 9.37
N TYR A 320 13.72 6.64 9.17
CA TYR A 320 12.87 7.56 9.94
C TYR A 320 12.71 7.12 11.40
N ALA A 321 12.54 5.81 11.64
CA ALA A 321 12.49 5.27 12.98
C ALA A 321 13.77 5.55 13.78
N VAL A 322 14.95 5.44 13.14
CA VAL A 322 16.25 5.78 13.76
C VAL A 322 16.32 7.27 14.11
N ILE A 323 15.88 8.15 13.21
CA ILE A 323 15.82 9.60 13.46
C ILE A 323 14.92 9.90 14.66
N LEU A 324 13.70 9.36 14.65
CA LEU A 324 12.72 9.53 15.75
C LEU A 324 13.25 8.98 17.09
N ALA A 325 13.89 7.83 17.06
CA ALA A 325 14.44 7.19 18.24
C ALA A 325 15.62 7.99 18.83
N ASN A 326 16.53 8.51 17.98
CA ASN A 326 17.72 9.23 18.40
C ASN A 326 17.43 10.59 19.01
N MET A 327 16.46 11.34 18.50
CA MET A 327 16.26 12.73 18.91
C MET A 327 14.86 13.03 19.47
N GLY A 328 13.96 12.05 19.49
CA GLY A 328 12.55 12.26 19.84
C GLY A 328 11.77 12.96 18.73
N TRP A 329 10.45 12.78 18.72
CA TRP A 329 9.59 13.26 17.64
C TRP A 329 9.61 14.79 17.47
N GLU A 330 9.68 15.56 18.57
CA GLU A 330 9.68 17.03 18.53
C GLU A 330 10.90 17.55 17.76
N GLN A 331 12.10 17.14 18.18
CA GLN A 331 13.35 17.56 17.52
C GLN A 331 13.48 17.00 16.11
N ALA A 332 12.98 15.77 15.87
CA ALA A 332 12.93 15.17 14.54
C ALA A 332 12.08 16.03 13.60
N CYS A 333 10.87 16.42 14.01
CA CYS A 333 9.96 17.23 13.19
C CYS A 333 10.43 18.69 12.99
N ILE A 334 11.26 19.21 13.90
CA ILE A 334 11.90 20.53 13.70
C ILE A 334 12.98 20.46 12.62
N LYS A 335 13.75 19.37 12.57
CA LYS A 335 14.88 19.20 11.63
C LYS A 335 14.49 18.60 10.28
N HIS A 336 13.40 17.82 10.25
CA HIS A 336 12.94 17.07 9.08
C HIS A 336 11.51 17.47 8.76
N GLU A 337 11.34 18.33 7.75
CA GLU A 337 10.04 18.86 7.35
C GLU A 337 9.09 17.75 6.84
N ASP A 338 9.64 16.69 6.23
CA ASP A 338 8.89 15.52 5.81
C ASP A 338 8.25 14.75 6.98
N LEU A 339 8.99 14.58 8.09
CA LEU A 339 8.46 14.00 9.33
C LEU A 339 7.41 14.91 9.98
N LYS A 340 7.60 16.23 9.92
CA LYS A 340 6.62 17.19 10.43
C LYS A 340 5.27 17.07 9.70
N LYS A 341 5.29 16.89 8.39
CA LYS A 341 4.07 16.61 7.58
C LYS A 341 3.42 15.26 7.97
N GLY A 342 4.21 14.32 8.48
CA GLY A 342 3.74 13.04 9.01
C GLY A 342 2.90 13.14 10.28
N LEU A 343 2.98 14.25 11.03
CA LEU A 343 2.19 14.44 12.25
C LEU A 343 0.71 14.62 11.94
N ASN A 344 -0.13 13.76 12.49
CA ASN A 344 -1.57 13.81 12.30
C ASN A 344 -2.31 14.24 13.59
N ILE A 345 -1.94 13.67 14.73
CA ILE A 345 -2.53 14.00 16.04
C ILE A 345 -1.40 14.23 17.04
N VAL A 346 -1.49 15.30 17.81
CA VAL A 346 -0.55 15.65 18.87
C VAL A 346 -1.32 16.17 20.08
N ASN A 347 -1.07 15.60 21.25
CA ASN A 347 -1.69 16.06 22.52
C ASN A 347 -3.23 16.19 22.43
N GLY A 348 -3.89 15.25 21.78
CA GLY A 348 -5.35 15.22 21.64
C GLY A 348 -5.91 16.17 20.57
N LYS A 349 -5.07 16.79 19.75
CA LYS A 349 -5.50 17.71 18.67
C LYS A 349 -5.09 17.17 17.31
N VAL A 350 -6.00 17.23 16.35
CA VAL A 350 -5.68 16.98 14.94
C VAL A 350 -4.86 18.15 14.43
N VAL A 351 -3.66 17.86 13.90
CA VAL A 351 -2.71 18.85 13.35
C VAL A 351 -2.55 18.71 11.84
N CYS A 352 -2.94 17.57 11.26
CA CYS A 352 -2.96 17.36 9.82
C CYS A 352 -4.20 18.02 9.21
N LYS A 353 -3.98 19.03 8.34
CA LYS A 353 -5.07 19.78 7.72
C LYS A 353 -6.04 18.89 6.93
N ALA A 354 -5.53 17.95 6.16
CA ALA A 354 -6.37 17.06 5.34
C ALA A 354 -7.34 16.22 6.20
N VAL A 355 -6.88 15.75 7.37
CA VAL A 355 -7.71 15.03 8.33
C VAL A 355 -8.73 15.96 8.97
N ALA A 356 -8.29 17.16 9.40
CA ALA A 356 -9.19 18.16 10.00
C ALA A 356 -10.31 18.57 9.03
N ASP A 357 -9.96 18.89 7.78
CA ASP A 357 -10.93 19.29 6.74
C ASP A 357 -11.98 18.18 6.47
N THR A 358 -11.57 16.91 6.51
CA THR A 358 -12.48 15.77 6.28
C THR A 358 -13.58 15.68 7.34
N PHE A 359 -13.30 16.08 8.58
CA PHE A 359 -14.24 15.97 9.71
C PHE A 359 -14.79 17.31 10.19
N GLY A 360 -14.42 18.42 9.54
CA GLY A 360 -14.88 19.76 9.88
C GLY A 360 -14.35 20.27 11.23
N LEU A 361 -13.08 19.95 11.55
CA LEU A 361 -12.38 20.31 12.79
C LEU A 361 -11.51 21.55 12.62
#